data_b0589837de9de62dc644fe553e54e0c3
#
_entry.id   b0589837de9de62dc644fe553e54e0c3
#
_cell.length_a   1.000
_cell.length_b   1.000
_cell.length_c   1.000
_cell.angle_alpha   90.00
_cell.angle_beta   90.00
_cell.angle_gamma   90.00
#
_symmetry.space_group_name_H-M   'P 1'
#
loop_
_entity.id
_entity.type
_entity.pdbx_description
1 polymer ?
#
loop_
_entity_poly.entity_id
_entity_poly.type
_entity_poly.pdbx_seq_one_letter_code
_entity_poly.pdbx_strand_id
1 'polypeptide(L)'
;MEAYRPLLDRLAERLTQGTLPSEVSDADAQILDGLLRALNPMMMAMSAGSIAGHLATKAFGNYVLPIPRPDDRILILIDNIEAFAEEWSLPSEDVQLWVCVSEVATHSVLSVNHVKTAFEQLLQRYVDGFQTDPRGFEDRFMDLDIGSGDPADLQQQLQSALSDPENLLGALRSDAQSAVIPDLEALLAVVVGYVDYVVEKVGRGLLGSYDSLSEVVRRRRFTTSAGDQFVEKLFGVEITADLVDRGSTFISGVLDRADEVTLARLWNDPKALPTPNEVDAPGLWLARIDLPELDQG
;
A
#
# COMPACT_ATOMS: atom_id res chain seq x y z
N MET A 1 -14.82 1.72 -1.14
CA MET A 1 -14.59 2.62 -2.29
C MET A 1 -14.44 4.08 -1.84
N GLU A 2 -15.31 4.62 -0.95
CA GLU A 2 -15.22 6.03 -0.52
C GLU A 2 -13.86 6.44 0.07
N ALA A 3 -13.20 5.57 0.83
CA ALA A 3 -11.90 5.87 1.43
C ALA A 3 -10.76 6.06 0.41
N TYR A 4 -10.85 5.40 -0.73
CA TYR A 4 -9.83 5.50 -1.79
C TYR A 4 -10.12 6.64 -2.77
N ARG A 5 -11.35 7.17 -2.75
CA ARG A 5 -11.80 8.19 -3.70
C ARG A 5 -10.92 9.45 -3.70
N PRO A 6 -10.57 10.06 -2.55
CA PRO A 6 -9.72 11.24 -2.55
C PRO A 6 -8.34 11.00 -3.17
N LEU A 7 -7.77 9.82 -2.92
CA LEU A 7 -6.47 9.44 -3.50
C LEU A 7 -6.59 9.18 -5.01
N LEU A 8 -7.66 8.50 -5.45
CA LEU A 8 -7.92 8.25 -6.86
C LEU A 8 -8.22 9.54 -7.63
N ASP A 9 -9.02 10.45 -7.07
CA ASP A 9 -9.32 11.74 -7.67
C ASP A 9 -8.02 12.56 -7.85
N ARG A 10 -7.16 12.59 -6.82
CA ARG A 10 -5.87 13.28 -6.86
C ARG A 10 -4.90 12.63 -7.85
N LEU A 11 -4.85 11.31 -7.92
CA LEU A 11 -4.06 10.59 -8.90
C LEU A 11 -4.54 10.92 -10.33
N ALA A 12 -5.86 10.92 -10.56
CA ALA A 12 -6.43 11.31 -11.84
C ALA A 12 -6.04 12.73 -12.25
N GLU A 13 -6.09 13.68 -11.31
CA GLU A 13 -5.64 15.05 -11.55
C GLU A 13 -4.17 15.11 -11.95
N ARG A 14 -3.29 14.39 -11.23
CA ARG A 14 -1.86 14.37 -11.52
C ARG A 14 -1.53 13.75 -12.87
N LEU A 15 -2.13 12.63 -13.18
CA LEU A 15 -1.96 11.97 -14.47
C LEU A 15 -2.52 12.80 -15.64
N THR A 16 -3.53 13.66 -15.37
CA THR A 16 -4.10 14.53 -16.40
C THR A 16 -3.28 15.83 -16.60
N GLN A 17 -2.61 16.33 -15.55
CA GLN A 17 -1.80 17.53 -15.58
C GLN A 17 -0.41 17.33 -16.21
N GLY A 18 0.04 16.10 -16.39
CA GLY A 18 1.30 15.72 -17.03
C GLY A 18 1.28 15.92 -18.55
N THR A 19 0.64 16.97 -19.05
CA THR A 19 0.75 17.38 -20.46
C THR A 19 2.13 17.93 -20.73
N LEU A 20 2.76 17.44 -21.80
CA LEU A 20 4.05 17.91 -22.29
C LEU A 20 4.10 19.45 -22.36
N PRO A 21 5.25 20.07 -22.04
CA PRO A 21 5.44 21.49 -22.28
C PRO A 21 5.13 21.82 -23.75
N SER A 22 4.41 22.90 -23.99
CA SER A 22 3.90 23.33 -25.32
C SER A 22 4.98 23.69 -26.34
N GLU A 23 6.25 23.40 -26.07
CA GLU A 23 7.38 23.79 -26.91
C GLU A 23 7.93 22.68 -27.83
N VAL A 24 7.37 21.45 -27.77
CA VAL A 24 7.80 20.38 -28.67
C VAL A 24 6.89 20.38 -29.90
N SER A 25 7.41 20.93 -31.00
CA SER A 25 6.67 21.13 -32.26
C SER A 25 6.78 19.95 -33.24
N ASP A 26 7.20 18.77 -32.80
CA ASP A 26 7.35 17.61 -33.64
C ASP A 26 6.06 16.77 -33.67
N ALA A 27 5.72 16.24 -34.84
CA ALA A 27 4.54 15.39 -35.04
C ALA A 27 4.51 14.17 -34.12
N ASP A 28 5.68 13.65 -33.77
CA ASP A 28 5.87 12.52 -32.87
C ASP A 28 5.46 12.82 -31.42
N ALA A 29 5.73 14.04 -30.95
CA ALA A 29 5.30 14.51 -29.62
C ALA A 29 3.77 14.68 -29.52
N GLN A 30 3.10 15.05 -30.60
CA GLN A 30 1.62 15.13 -30.65
C GLN A 30 0.97 13.74 -30.62
N ILE A 31 1.59 12.75 -31.27
CA ILE A 31 1.13 11.36 -31.23
C ILE A 31 1.30 10.82 -29.81
N LEU A 32 2.43 11.09 -29.16
CA LEU A 32 2.72 10.66 -27.79
C LEU A 32 1.76 11.29 -26.78
N ASP A 33 1.50 12.60 -26.87
CA ASP A 33 0.52 13.31 -26.01
C ASP A 33 -0.91 12.75 -26.23
N GLY A 34 -1.29 12.49 -27.47
CA GLY A 34 -2.56 11.85 -27.80
C GLY A 34 -2.68 10.44 -27.21
N LEU A 35 -1.60 9.66 -27.24
CA LEU A 35 -1.53 8.32 -26.66
C LEU A 35 -1.63 8.37 -25.13
N LEU A 36 -0.87 9.24 -24.47
CA LEU A 36 -0.92 9.44 -23.01
C LEU A 36 -2.31 9.85 -22.53
N ARG A 37 -2.97 10.77 -23.25
CA ARG A 37 -4.35 11.17 -22.96
C ARG A 37 -5.37 10.04 -23.15
N ALA A 38 -5.12 9.14 -24.10
CA ALA A 38 -5.97 7.97 -24.31
C ALA A 38 -5.74 6.87 -23.27
N LEU A 39 -4.50 6.72 -22.79
CA LEU A 39 -4.11 5.71 -21.79
C LEU A 39 -4.57 6.06 -20.38
N ASN A 40 -4.60 7.34 -20.02
CA ASN A 40 -4.95 7.80 -18.69
C ASN A 40 -6.33 7.29 -18.21
N PRO A 41 -7.44 7.46 -18.98
CA PRO A 41 -8.74 6.88 -18.60
C PRO A 41 -8.73 5.36 -18.50
N MET A 42 -7.94 4.67 -19.33
CA MET A 42 -7.81 3.22 -19.30
C MET A 42 -7.09 2.74 -18.04
N MET A 43 -5.99 3.38 -17.65
CA MET A 43 -5.28 3.09 -16.40
C MET A 43 -6.17 3.33 -15.19
N MET A 44 -6.92 4.43 -15.16
CA MET A 44 -7.87 4.72 -14.09
C MET A 44 -9.00 3.69 -14.01
N ALA A 45 -9.54 3.27 -15.16
CA ALA A 45 -10.57 2.25 -15.22
C ALA A 45 -10.03 0.87 -14.77
N MET A 46 -8.81 0.51 -15.15
CA MET A 46 -8.17 -0.73 -14.70
C MET A 46 -7.91 -0.70 -13.19
N SER A 47 -7.39 0.41 -12.66
CA SER A 47 -7.14 0.57 -11.23
C SER A 47 -8.44 0.46 -10.43
N ALA A 48 -9.47 1.19 -10.83
CA ALA A 48 -10.78 1.16 -10.17
C ALA A 48 -11.42 -0.24 -10.29
N GLY A 49 -11.32 -0.88 -11.47
CA GLY A 49 -11.82 -2.23 -11.72
C GLY A 49 -11.10 -3.29 -10.89
N SER A 50 -9.78 -3.20 -10.77
CA SER A 50 -8.96 -4.09 -9.96
C SER A 50 -9.29 -3.95 -8.47
N ILE A 51 -9.37 -2.72 -7.95
CA ILE A 51 -9.79 -2.46 -6.56
C ILE A 51 -11.18 -3.03 -6.31
N ALA A 52 -12.15 -2.76 -7.20
CA ALA A 52 -13.51 -3.24 -7.06
C ALA A 52 -13.59 -4.78 -7.11
N GLY A 53 -12.86 -5.43 -8.02
CA GLY A 53 -12.78 -6.87 -8.13
C GLY A 53 -12.18 -7.53 -6.89
N HIS A 54 -11.07 -6.98 -6.38
CA HIS A 54 -10.41 -7.45 -5.16
C HIS A 54 -11.35 -7.31 -3.94
N LEU A 55 -11.94 -6.13 -3.76
CA LEU A 55 -12.90 -5.90 -2.67
C LEU A 55 -14.12 -6.81 -2.75
N ALA A 56 -14.60 -7.11 -3.95
CA ALA A 56 -15.78 -7.95 -4.14
C ALA A 56 -15.53 -9.42 -3.79
N THR A 57 -14.33 -9.96 -4.05
CA THR A 57 -14.07 -11.41 -3.99
C THR A 57 -13.10 -11.82 -2.90
N LYS A 58 -12.21 -10.93 -2.47
CA LYS A 58 -11.12 -11.29 -1.57
C LYS A 58 -11.10 -10.52 -0.25
N ALA A 59 -11.73 -9.35 -0.19
CA ALA A 59 -11.75 -8.58 1.04
C ALA A 59 -12.50 -9.31 2.14
N PHE A 60 -11.95 -9.31 3.35
CA PHE A 60 -12.67 -9.75 4.55
C PHE A 60 -13.36 -8.59 5.25
N GLY A 61 -12.85 -7.38 5.07
CA GLY A 61 -13.36 -6.18 5.72
C GLY A 61 -12.89 -4.89 5.08
N ASN A 62 -12.78 -3.84 5.88
CA ASN A 62 -12.40 -2.51 5.43
C ASN A 62 -10.92 -2.38 5.09
N TYR A 63 -10.07 -3.12 5.81
CA TYR A 63 -8.62 -2.92 5.82
C TYR A 63 -7.89 -3.96 4.94
N VAL A 64 -8.39 -4.15 3.71
CA VAL A 64 -7.66 -4.91 2.67
C VAL A 64 -6.31 -4.25 2.40
N LEU A 65 -6.34 -2.92 2.24
CA LEU A 65 -5.15 -2.08 2.32
C LEU A 65 -5.18 -1.35 3.67
N PRO A 66 -4.06 -1.32 4.41
CA PRO A 66 -3.96 -0.64 5.71
C PRO A 66 -3.89 0.88 5.54
N ILE A 67 -4.93 1.46 4.95
CA ILE A 67 -5.09 2.90 4.72
C ILE A 67 -6.16 3.45 5.67
N PRO A 68 -5.91 4.60 6.33
CA PRO A 68 -6.88 5.24 7.22
C PRO A 68 -8.24 5.46 6.56
N ARG A 69 -9.30 5.34 7.35
CA ARG A 69 -10.68 5.51 6.90
C ARG A 69 -11.27 6.85 7.34
N PRO A 70 -12.21 7.41 6.57
CA PRO A 70 -12.86 8.65 6.93
C PRO A 70 -13.92 8.49 8.03
N ASP A 71 -14.40 7.27 8.24
CA ASP A 71 -15.43 6.94 9.23
C ASP A 71 -14.98 5.82 10.18
N ASP A 72 -15.68 5.68 11.31
CA ASP A 72 -15.38 4.73 12.38
C ASP A 72 -16.12 3.38 12.22
N ARG A 73 -16.71 3.12 11.06
CA ARG A 73 -17.44 1.86 10.82
C ARG A 73 -16.49 0.77 10.39
N ILE A 74 -16.57 -0.38 11.06
CA ILE A 74 -15.90 -1.61 10.66
C ILE A 74 -16.92 -2.46 9.91
N LEU A 75 -16.58 -2.83 8.68
CA LEU A 75 -17.36 -3.74 7.84
C LEU A 75 -16.68 -5.10 7.80
N ILE A 76 -17.48 -6.16 7.89
CA ILE A 76 -17.04 -7.54 7.76
C ILE A 76 -17.83 -8.18 6.63
N LEU A 77 -17.15 -8.85 5.70
CA LEU A 77 -17.72 -9.49 4.53
C LEU A 77 -17.86 -10.99 4.79
N ILE A 78 -18.97 -11.38 5.40
CA ILE A 78 -19.20 -12.76 5.89
C ILE A 78 -19.09 -13.77 4.75
N ASP A 79 -19.70 -13.52 3.59
CA ASP A 79 -19.69 -14.44 2.46
C ASP A 79 -18.27 -14.77 1.98
N ASN A 80 -17.37 -13.78 1.96
CA ASN A 80 -15.98 -13.98 1.56
C ASN A 80 -15.19 -14.77 2.63
N ILE A 81 -15.51 -14.55 3.90
CA ILE A 81 -14.90 -15.28 5.03
C ILE A 81 -15.33 -16.74 5.00
N GLU A 82 -16.62 -17.02 4.77
CA GLU A 82 -17.15 -18.38 4.68
C GLU A 82 -16.55 -19.13 3.48
N ALA A 83 -16.49 -18.48 2.31
CA ALA A 83 -15.85 -19.05 1.12
C ALA A 83 -14.37 -19.40 1.37
N PHE A 84 -13.64 -18.51 2.06
CA PHE A 84 -12.26 -18.78 2.43
C PHE A 84 -12.11 -19.91 3.45
N ALA A 85 -12.96 -19.96 4.46
CA ALA A 85 -12.96 -21.03 5.44
C ALA A 85 -13.23 -22.41 4.79
N GLU A 86 -14.16 -22.48 3.85
CA GLU A 86 -14.47 -23.67 3.08
C GLU A 86 -13.29 -24.09 2.17
N GLU A 87 -12.72 -23.15 1.41
CA GLU A 87 -11.57 -23.39 0.51
C GLU A 87 -10.38 -24.02 1.27
N TRP A 88 -10.12 -23.54 2.48
CA TRP A 88 -8.96 -23.98 3.27
C TRP A 88 -9.31 -24.99 4.38
N SER A 89 -10.56 -25.45 4.41
CA SER A 89 -11.07 -26.41 5.42
C SER A 89 -10.79 -25.94 6.86
N LEU A 90 -11.02 -24.66 7.12
CA LEU A 90 -10.87 -24.02 8.43
C LEU A 90 -12.24 -23.88 9.12
N PRO A 91 -12.29 -23.87 10.47
CA PRO A 91 -13.53 -23.55 11.19
C PRO A 91 -13.95 -22.10 10.87
N SER A 92 -15.15 -21.90 10.31
CA SER A 92 -15.63 -20.57 9.91
C SER A 92 -15.70 -19.59 11.07
N GLU A 93 -16.06 -20.05 12.27
CA GLU A 93 -16.10 -19.22 13.48
C GLU A 93 -14.72 -18.69 13.87
N ASP A 94 -13.67 -19.52 13.76
CA ASP A 94 -12.30 -19.11 14.04
C ASP A 94 -11.82 -18.07 13.01
N VAL A 95 -12.15 -18.27 11.72
CA VAL A 95 -11.80 -17.29 10.65
C VAL A 95 -12.52 -15.97 10.88
N GLN A 96 -13.82 -16.01 11.19
CA GLN A 96 -14.60 -14.81 11.49
C GLN A 96 -14.03 -14.04 12.69
N LEU A 97 -13.70 -14.73 13.76
CA LEU A 97 -13.13 -14.11 14.96
C LEU A 97 -11.74 -13.53 14.68
N TRP A 98 -10.90 -14.24 13.93
CA TRP A 98 -9.59 -13.74 13.50
C TRP A 98 -9.73 -12.45 12.70
N VAL A 99 -10.65 -12.41 11.72
CA VAL A 99 -10.93 -11.23 10.93
C VAL A 99 -11.41 -10.07 11.80
N CYS A 100 -12.34 -10.33 12.72
CA CYS A 100 -12.82 -9.29 13.64
C CYS A 100 -11.68 -8.70 14.47
N VAL A 101 -10.80 -9.54 15.03
CA VAL A 101 -9.65 -9.07 15.81
C VAL A 101 -8.70 -8.23 14.93
N SER A 102 -8.41 -8.72 13.72
CA SER A 102 -7.52 -8.02 12.78
C SER A 102 -8.09 -6.66 12.34
N GLU A 103 -9.37 -6.61 11.95
CA GLU A 103 -10.03 -5.37 11.52
C GLU A 103 -10.13 -4.34 12.66
N VAL A 104 -10.47 -4.80 13.88
CA VAL A 104 -10.53 -3.93 15.07
C VAL A 104 -9.14 -3.42 15.45
N ALA A 105 -8.13 -4.28 15.45
CA ALA A 105 -6.74 -3.87 15.74
C ALA A 105 -6.24 -2.84 14.72
N THR A 106 -6.46 -3.10 13.44
CA THR A 106 -6.08 -2.17 12.36
C THR A 106 -6.82 -0.84 12.49
N HIS A 107 -8.13 -0.91 12.73
CA HIS A 107 -8.94 0.30 12.93
C HIS A 107 -8.47 1.12 14.12
N SER A 108 -8.20 0.48 15.24
CA SER A 108 -7.77 1.18 16.46
C SER A 108 -6.46 1.94 16.29
N VAL A 109 -5.54 1.42 15.49
CA VAL A 109 -4.26 2.08 15.17
C VAL A 109 -4.44 3.19 14.14
N LEU A 110 -5.11 2.89 13.01
CA LEU A 110 -5.26 3.83 11.89
C LEU A 110 -6.27 4.96 12.15
N SER A 111 -7.10 4.84 13.19
CA SER A 111 -7.98 5.93 13.63
C SER A 111 -7.31 6.89 14.62
N VAL A 112 -6.12 6.56 15.13
CA VAL A 112 -5.34 7.48 15.95
C VAL A 112 -4.96 8.72 15.13
N ASN A 113 -5.33 9.91 15.60
CA ASN A 113 -5.27 11.13 14.81
C ASN A 113 -3.89 11.43 14.20
N HIS A 114 -2.81 11.28 14.97
CA HIS A 114 -1.46 11.55 14.45
C HIS A 114 -0.98 10.48 13.47
N VAL A 115 -1.36 9.21 13.66
CA VAL A 115 -1.06 8.11 12.73
C VAL A 115 -1.81 8.34 11.42
N LYS A 116 -3.11 8.62 11.51
CA LYS A 116 -3.94 8.95 10.36
C LYS A 116 -3.36 10.11 9.56
N THR A 117 -3.03 11.22 10.24
CA THR A 117 -2.46 12.40 9.61
C THR A 117 -1.11 12.10 8.93
N ALA A 118 -0.23 11.34 9.59
CA ALA A 118 1.05 10.96 9.02
C ALA A 118 0.88 10.10 7.76
N PHE A 119 -0.01 9.11 7.80
CA PHE A 119 -0.33 8.29 6.62
C PHE A 119 -0.90 9.12 5.48
N GLU A 120 -1.90 9.96 5.76
CA GLU A 120 -2.53 10.80 4.74
C GLU A 120 -1.52 11.74 4.08
N GLN A 121 -0.61 12.34 4.85
CA GLN A 121 0.45 13.20 4.32
C GLN A 121 1.45 12.42 3.45
N LEU A 122 1.87 11.23 3.87
CA LEU A 122 2.80 10.40 3.11
C LEU A 122 2.15 9.90 1.81
N LEU A 123 0.91 9.42 1.87
CA LEU A 123 0.17 8.99 0.69
C LEU A 123 -0.06 10.15 -0.29
N GLN A 124 -0.40 11.34 0.21
CA GLN A 124 -0.55 12.52 -0.63
C GLN A 124 0.77 12.90 -1.31
N ARG A 125 1.87 12.94 -0.55
CA ARG A 125 3.21 13.21 -1.12
C ARG A 125 3.59 12.17 -2.16
N TYR A 126 3.28 10.89 -1.92
CA TYR A 126 3.54 9.81 -2.86
C TYR A 126 2.74 9.98 -4.15
N VAL A 127 1.43 10.26 -4.04
CA VAL A 127 0.55 10.50 -5.20
C VAL A 127 0.94 11.79 -5.93
N ASP A 128 1.31 12.86 -5.21
CA ASP A 128 1.78 14.11 -5.81
C ASP A 128 3.11 13.94 -6.55
N GLY A 129 3.88 12.94 -6.19
CA GLY A 129 5.13 12.58 -6.85
C GLY A 129 4.93 11.90 -8.21
N PHE A 130 3.72 11.46 -8.57
CA PHE A 130 3.47 10.99 -9.93
C PHE A 130 3.68 12.14 -10.91
N GLN A 131 4.76 12.06 -11.63
CA GLN A 131 5.07 12.96 -12.74
C GLN A 131 5.08 12.09 -13.99
N THR A 132 4.38 12.53 -15.01
CA THR A 132 4.61 11.99 -16.33
C THR A 132 5.99 12.53 -16.74
N ASP A 133 7.04 11.74 -16.52
CA ASP A 133 8.37 12.06 -17.04
C ASP A 133 8.37 11.76 -18.54
N PRO A 134 8.29 12.78 -19.42
CA PRO A 134 8.27 12.57 -20.85
C PRO A 134 9.55 11.84 -21.33
N ARG A 135 10.69 12.09 -20.68
CA ARG A 135 11.98 11.50 -21.06
C ARG A 135 12.09 10.03 -20.67
N GLY A 136 11.67 9.67 -19.46
CA GLY A 136 11.66 8.27 -19.04
C GLY A 136 10.68 7.43 -19.85
N PHE A 137 9.61 8.05 -20.36
CA PHE A 137 8.67 7.42 -21.30
C PHE A 137 9.29 7.34 -22.71
N GLU A 138 9.93 8.41 -23.20
CA GLU A 138 10.62 8.42 -24.48
C GLU A 138 11.77 7.41 -24.54
N ASP A 139 12.62 7.32 -23.50
CA ASP A 139 13.73 6.38 -23.46
C ASP A 139 13.24 4.92 -23.52
N ARG A 140 12.16 4.58 -22.86
CA ARG A 140 11.57 3.24 -22.91
C ARG A 140 10.76 2.98 -24.18
N PHE A 141 10.17 4.01 -24.78
CA PHE A 141 9.51 3.91 -26.07
C PHE A 141 10.50 3.91 -27.23
N MET A 142 11.68 4.50 -27.09
CA MET A 142 12.75 4.38 -28.09
C MET A 142 13.39 2.99 -28.12
N ASP A 143 13.34 2.26 -27.00
CA ASP A 143 13.69 0.83 -26.96
C ASP A 143 12.65 -0.08 -27.66
N LEU A 144 11.41 0.41 -27.84
CA LEU A 144 10.46 -0.15 -28.78
C LEU A 144 10.82 0.40 -30.17
N ASP A 145 11.32 -0.42 -31.06
CA ASP A 145 11.74 -0.07 -32.42
C ASP A 145 10.57 0.47 -33.28
N ILE A 146 10.13 1.71 -32.93
CA ILE A 146 8.98 2.40 -33.56
C ILE A 146 9.31 2.80 -35.00
N GLY A 147 10.59 2.78 -35.37
CA GLY A 147 11.07 3.35 -36.65
C GLY A 147 11.02 2.41 -37.85
N SER A 148 10.77 1.12 -37.71
CA SER A 148 10.93 0.15 -38.81
C SER A 148 9.83 -0.92 -38.89
N GLY A 149 8.79 -0.89 -38.05
CA GLY A 149 7.80 -1.95 -37.92
C GLY A 149 6.47 -1.71 -38.67
N ASP A 150 5.81 -2.80 -39.03
CA ASP A 150 4.44 -2.82 -39.49
C ASP A 150 3.51 -2.22 -38.40
N PRO A 151 2.52 -1.38 -38.73
CA PRO A 151 1.54 -0.86 -37.76
C PRO A 151 0.86 -1.95 -36.92
N ALA A 152 0.76 -3.18 -37.40
CA ALA A 152 0.25 -4.32 -36.64
C ALA A 152 1.22 -4.78 -35.53
N ASP A 153 2.52 -4.77 -35.78
CA ASP A 153 3.54 -5.13 -34.80
C ASP A 153 3.63 -4.06 -33.70
N LEU A 154 3.49 -2.80 -34.08
CA LEU A 154 3.43 -1.67 -33.12
C LEU A 154 2.21 -1.80 -32.19
N GLN A 155 1.06 -2.13 -32.76
CA GLN A 155 -0.18 -2.34 -31.97
C GLN A 155 -0.03 -3.52 -31.01
N GLN A 156 0.61 -4.60 -31.43
CA GLN A 156 0.85 -5.77 -30.60
C GLN A 156 1.89 -5.48 -29.50
N GLN A 157 2.97 -4.75 -29.79
CA GLN A 157 3.97 -4.32 -28.82
C GLN A 157 3.37 -3.35 -27.80
N LEU A 158 2.58 -2.38 -28.24
CA LEU A 158 1.82 -1.48 -27.38
C LEU A 158 0.85 -2.27 -26.51
N GLN A 159 0.12 -3.22 -27.07
CA GLN A 159 -0.81 -4.05 -26.32
C GLN A 159 -0.09 -4.91 -25.27
N SER A 160 1.10 -5.44 -25.58
CA SER A 160 1.91 -6.21 -24.62
C SER A 160 2.50 -5.32 -23.52
N ALA A 161 3.00 -4.13 -23.85
CA ALA A 161 3.49 -3.15 -22.87
C ALA A 161 2.37 -2.64 -21.95
N LEU A 162 1.15 -2.48 -22.49
CA LEU A 162 -0.04 -2.08 -21.74
C LEU A 162 -0.66 -3.23 -20.93
N SER A 163 -0.36 -4.48 -21.31
CA SER A 163 -0.86 -5.67 -20.60
C SER A 163 -0.10 -5.96 -19.30
N ASP A 164 1.04 -5.31 -19.10
CA ASP A 164 1.81 -5.41 -17.86
C ASP A 164 1.73 -4.11 -17.05
N PRO A 165 0.80 -4.04 -16.07
CA PRO A 165 0.61 -2.87 -15.23
C PRO A 165 1.86 -2.49 -14.42
N GLU A 166 2.75 -3.44 -14.14
CA GLU A 166 3.99 -3.19 -13.39
C GLU A 166 4.99 -2.37 -14.20
N ASN A 167 5.11 -2.67 -15.50
CA ASN A 167 5.97 -1.91 -16.41
C ASN A 167 5.50 -0.47 -16.57
N LEU A 168 4.17 -0.25 -16.58
CA LEU A 168 3.59 1.09 -16.64
C LEU A 168 3.88 1.91 -15.37
N LEU A 169 3.67 1.34 -14.19
CA LEU A 169 3.95 2.02 -12.92
C LEU A 169 5.44 2.28 -12.71
N GLY A 170 6.29 1.32 -13.10
CA GLY A 170 7.74 1.48 -13.03
C GLY A 170 8.28 2.61 -13.93
N ALA A 171 7.61 2.89 -15.06
CA ALA A 171 7.93 4.00 -15.95
C ALA A 171 7.45 5.36 -15.42
N LEU A 172 6.48 5.36 -14.50
CA LEU A 172 5.89 6.58 -13.90
C LEU A 172 6.49 6.93 -12.54
N ARG A 173 7.35 6.07 -11.97
CA ARG A 173 7.95 6.31 -10.65
C ARG A 173 8.99 7.41 -10.73
N SER A 174 8.79 8.49 -9.99
CA SER A 174 9.70 9.64 -9.94
C SER A 174 10.67 9.56 -8.75
N ASP A 175 11.73 10.40 -8.80
CA ASP A 175 12.63 10.58 -7.66
C ASP A 175 11.90 11.10 -6.42
N ALA A 176 10.86 11.93 -6.61
CA ALA A 176 10.04 12.44 -5.51
C ALA A 176 9.27 11.32 -4.80
N GLN A 177 8.74 10.34 -5.54
CA GLN A 177 8.13 9.15 -4.94
C GLN A 177 9.16 8.29 -4.21
N SER A 178 10.31 8.06 -4.83
CA SER A 178 11.41 7.29 -4.25
C SER A 178 11.88 7.87 -2.91
N ALA A 179 11.83 9.18 -2.75
CA ALA A 179 12.18 9.86 -1.50
C ALA A 179 11.13 9.69 -0.38
N VAL A 180 9.87 9.39 -0.71
CA VAL A 180 8.78 9.22 0.28
C VAL A 180 8.63 7.77 0.73
N ILE A 181 8.97 6.81 -0.14
CA ILE A 181 8.78 5.38 0.09
C ILE A 181 9.37 4.90 1.42
N PRO A 182 10.61 5.24 1.82
CA PRO A 182 11.17 4.74 3.07
C PRO A 182 10.34 5.13 4.30
N ASP A 183 9.80 6.36 4.34
CA ASP A 183 8.97 6.83 5.45
C ASP A 183 7.60 6.13 5.46
N LEU A 184 7.01 5.92 4.27
CA LEU A 184 5.73 5.24 4.13
C LEU A 184 5.85 3.76 4.51
N GLU A 185 6.89 3.07 4.03
CA GLU A 185 7.18 1.67 4.38
C GLU A 185 7.47 1.49 5.87
N ALA A 186 8.20 2.42 6.49
CA ALA A 186 8.48 2.37 7.92
C ALA A 186 7.19 2.45 8.76
N LEU A 187 6.31 3.40 8.44
CA LEU A 187 5.03 3.54 9.12
C LEU A 187 4.14 2.31 8.88
N LEU A 188 4.08 1.83 7.64
CA LEU A 188 3.32 0.65 7.26
C LEU A 188 3.84 -0.61 7.98
N ALA A 189 5.17 -0.82 8.03
CA ALA A 189 5.78 -1.94 8.72
C ALA A 189 5.41 -1.97 10.21
N VAL A 190 5.46 -0.82 10.88
CA VAL A 190 5.11 -0.72 12.31
C VAL A 190 3.63 -1.00 12.54
N VAL A 191 2.75 -0.49 11.68
CA VAL A 191 1.29 -0.76 11.78
C VAL A 191 1.01 -2.24 11.57
N VAL A 192 1.54 -2.84 10.49
CA VAL A 192 1.34 -4.26 10.17
C VAL A 192 1.93 -5.16 11.26
N GLY A 193 3.17 -4.89 11.70
CA GLY A 193 3.82 -5.65 12.76
C GLY A 193 3.08 -5.58 14.10
N TYR A 194 2.55 -4.41 14.45
CA TYR A 194 1.74 -4.25 15.67
C TYR A 194 0.39 -4.99 15.58
N VAL A 195 -0.29 -4.90 14.45
CA VAL A 195 -1.56 -5.61 14.22
C VAL A 195 -1.32 -7.12 14.30
N ASP A 196 -0.28 -7.64 13.64
CA ASP A 196 0.08 -9.06 13.69
C ASP A 196 0.40 -9.50 15.13
N TYR A 197 1.13 -8.69 15.91
CA TYR A 197 1.38 -8.93 17.33
C TYR A 197 0.08 -9.01 18.15
N VAL A 198 -0.85 -8.07 17.95
CA VAL A 198 -2.14 -8.07 18.68
C VAL A 198 -2.98 -9.29 18.30
N VAL A 199 -3.05 -9.61 16.99
CA VAL A 199 -3.79 -10.78 16.48
C VAL A 199 -3.20 -12.06 17.04
N GLU A 200 -1.88 -12.20 17.09
CA GLU A 200 -1.22 -13.35 17.70
C GLU A 200 -1.54 -13.47 19.19
N LYS A 201 -1.36 -12.39 19.94
CA LYS A 201 -1.56 -12.37 21.38
C LYS A 201 -2.99 -12.71 21.79
N VAL A 202 -3.97 -12.16 21.06
CA VAL A 202 -5.40 -12.40 21.30
C VAL A 202 -5.81 -13.75 20.74
N GLY A 203 -5.40 -14.05 19.51
CA GLY A 203 -5.80 -15.23 18.75
C GLY A 203 -5.35 -16.54 19.40
N ARG A 204 -4.12 -16.63 19.91
CA ARG A 204 -3.63 -17.83 20.62
C ARG A 204 -4.48 -18.21 21.85
N GLY A 205 -5.15 -17.23 22.47
CA GLY A 205 -6.02 -17.47 23.61
C GLY A 205 -7.47 -17.79 23.25
N LEU A 206 -7.92 -17.44 22.05
CA LEU A 206 -9.33 -17.51 21.64
C LEU A 206 -9.61 -18.52 20.54
N LEU A 207 -8.64 -18.80 19.65
CA LEU A 207 -8.84 -19.61 18.45
C LEU A 207 -8.28 -21.02 18.64
N GLY A 208 -9.13 -22.02 18.48
CA GLY A 208 -8.71 -23.43 18.56
C GLY A 208 -7.80 -23.84 17.40
N SER A 209 -7.95 -23.21 16.24
CA SER A 209 -7.18 -23.49 15.01
C SER A 209 -6.11 -22.42 14.70
N TYR A 210 -5.65 -21.64 15.68
CA TYR A 210 -4.78 -20.48 15.46
C TYR A 210 -3.57 -20.78 14.57
N ASP A 211 -2.82 -21.85 14.86
CA ASP A 211 -1.59 -22.15 14.11
C ASP A 211 -1.87 -22.48 12.63
N SER A 212 -2.93 -23.24 12.34
CA SER A 212 -3.34 -23.54 10.97
C SER A 212 -3.85 -22.28 10.25
N LEU A 213 -4.66 -21.50 10.94
CA LEU A 213 -5.25 -20.26 10.39
C LEU A 213 -4.17 -19.22 10.10
N SER A 214 -3.24 -19.00 11.03
CA SER A 214 -2.16 -18.02 10.85
C SER A 214 -1.25 -18.38 9.67
N GLU A 215 -0.94 -19.65 9.45
CA GLU A 215 -0.15 -20.11 8.29
C GLU A 215 -0.90 -19.89 6.98
N VAL A 216 -2.21 -20.20 6.92
CA VAL A 216 -3.02 -20.00 5.71
C VAL A 216 -3.15 -18.52 5.37
N VAL A 217 -3.42 -17.68 6.38
CA VAL A 217 -3.53 -16.24 6.20
C VAL A 217 -2.20 -15.64 5.74
N ARG A 218 -1.08 -16.10 6.32
CA ARG A 218 0.26 -15.67 5.89
C ARG A 218 0.51 -16.03 4.43
N ARG A 219 0.19 -17.25 4.00
CA ARG A 219 0.31 -17.66 2.59
C ARG A 219 -0.56 -16.79 1.69
N ARG A 220 -1.81 -16.56 2.07
CA ARG A 220 -2.72 -15.71 1.31
C ARG A 220 -2.19 -14.29 1.14
N ARG A 221 -1.59 -13.68 2.18
CA ARG A 221 -1.03 -12.32 2.13
C ARG A 221 -0.01 -12.16 0.99
N PHE A 222 0.78 -13.20 0.71
CA PHE A 222 1.82 -13.17 -0.32
C PHE A 222 1.40 -13.82 -1.65
N THR A 223 0.19 -14.41 -1.72
CA THR A 223 -0.37 -14.93 -2.96
C THR A 223 -1.30 -13.89 -3.58
N THR A 224 -0.71 -12.79 -4.03
CA THR A 224 -1.46 -11.68 -4.65
C THR A 224 -1.56 -11.86 -6.16
N SER A 225 -2.67 -11.41 -6.75
CA SER A 225 -2.80 -11.33 -8.20
C SER A 225 -2.04 -10.11 -8.74
N ALA A 226 -1.68 -10.10 -10.02
CA ALA A 226 -1.05 -8.93 -10.66
C ALA A 226 -1.89 -7.65 -10.46
N GLY A 227 -3.24 -7.76 -10.43
CA GLY A 227 -4.11 -6.63 -10.18
C GLY A 227 -4.02 -6.10 -8.74
N ASP A 228 -3.82 -6.98 -7.76
CA ASP A 228 -3.69 -6.59 -6.36
C ASP A 228 -2.35 -5.88 -6.14
N GLN A 229 -1.26 -6.43 -6.68
CA GLN A 229 0.07 -5.82 -6.66
C GLN A 229 0.09 -4.45 -7.33
N PHE A 230 -0.64 -4.31 -8.44
CA PHE A 230 -0.78 -3.02 -9.11
C PHE A 230 -1.41 -1.96 -8.21
N VAL A 231 -2.48 -2.31 -7.47
CA VAL A 231 -3.15 -1.39 -6.54
C VAL A 231 -2.25 -1.03 -5.37
N GLU A 232 -1.56 -2.01 -4.79
CA GLU A 232 -0.61 -1.78 -3.70
C GLU A 232 0.52 -0.85 -4.14
N LYS A 233 1.12 -1.10 -5.31
CA LYS A 233 2.17 -0.25 -5.90
C LYS A 233 1.67 1.15 -6.27
N LEU A 234 0.42 1.24 -6.76
CA LEU A 234 -0.18 2.52 -7.14
C LEU A 234 -0.28 3.49 -5.94
N PHE A 235 -0.53 2.96 -4.76
CA PHE A 235 -0.60 3.75 -3.52
C PHE A 235 0.69 3.72 -2.70
N GLY A 236 1.70 2.94 -3.12
CA GLY A 236 2.94 2.77 -2.36
C GLY A 236 2.76 1.99 -1.05
N VAL A 237 1.72 1.16 -0.95
CA VAL A 237 1.38 0.38 0.25
C VAL A 237 1.57 -1.12 0.03
N GLU A 238 2.60 -1.49 -0.71
CA GLU A 238 2.93 -2.90 -0.98
C GLU A 238 3.35 -3.62 0.30
N ILE A 239 2.65 -4.72 0.63
CA ILE A 239 2.95 -5.52 1.83
C ILE A 239 3.83 -6.71 1.41
N THR A 240 5.13 -6.48 1.39
CA THR A 240 6.13 -7.51 1.10
C THR A 240 6.47 -8.34 2.34
N ALA A 241 7.07 -9.52 2.13
CA ALA A 241 7.59 -10.34 3.23
C ALA A 241 8.62 -9.57 4.07
N ASP A 242 9.52 -8.84 3.41
CA ASP A 242 10.54 -8.02 4.06
C ASP A 242 9.91 -6.92 4.94
N LEU A 243 8.83 -6.28 4.47
CA LEU A 243 8.11 -5.27 5.24
C LEU A 243 7.47 -5.86 6.49
N VAL A 244 6.85 -7.03 6.37
CA VAL A 244 6.24 -7.76 7.51
C VAL A 244 7.30 -8.18 8.51
N ASP A 245 8.40 -8.76 8.06
CA ASP A 245 9.52 -9.18 8.91
C ASP A 245 10.17 -7.98 9.62
N ARG A 246 10.33 -6.86 8.92
CA ARG A 246 10.83 -5.61 9.46
C ARG A 246 9.94 -5.07 10.58
N GLY A 247 8.62 -5.04 10.36
CA GLY A 247 7.65 -4.63 11.38
C GLY A 247 7.64 -5.56 12.59
N SER A 248 7.61 -6.88 12.37
CA SER A 248 7.68 -7.88 13.43
C SER A 248 8.96 -7.77 14.26
N THR A 249 10.10 -7.56 13.60
CA THR A 249 11.42 -7.37 14.25
C THR A 249 11.43 -6.10 15.09
N PHE A 250 10.84 -5.01 14.61
CA PHE A 250 10.71 -3.79 15.38
C PHE A 250 9.88 -4.00 16.65
N ILE A 251 8.68 -4.59 16.52
CA ILE A 251 7.78 -4.81 17.66
C ILE A 251 8.43 -5.74 18.70
N SER A 252 8.96 -6.89 18.28
CA SER A 252 9.65 -7.82 19.18
C SER A 252 10.88 -7.18 19.81
N GLY A 253 11.65 -6.44 19.02
CA GLY A 253 12.84 -5.74 19.51
C GLY A 253 12.56 -4.65 20.55
N VAL A 254 11.39 -4.01 20.51
CA VAL A 254 10.91 -3.11 21.57
C VAL A 254 10.50 -3.91 22.81
N LEU A 255 9.71 -4.96 22.64
CA LEU A 255 9.22 -5.78 23.75
C LEU A 255 10.33 -6.53 24.48
N ASP A 256 11.39 -6.95 23.78
CA ASP A 256 12.57 -7.58 24.38
C ASP A 256 13.40 -6.64 25.29
N ARG A 257 13.32 -5.33 25.04
CA ARG A 257 14.12 -4.30 25.73
C ARG A 257 13.32 -3.46 26.71
N ALA A 258 11.99 -3.45 26.55
CA ALA A 258 11.06 -2.65 27.32
C ALA A 258 9.77 -3.45 27.59
N ASP A 259 8.62 -2.80 27.51
CA ASP A 259 7.32 -3.40 27.79
C ASP A 259 6.23 -2.91 26.83
N GLU A 260 5.01 -3.45 27.00
CA GLU A 260 3.84 -3.06 26.19
C GLU A 260 3.40 -1.60 26.45
N VAL A 261 3.66 -1.08 27.65
CA VAL A 261 3.34 0.33 27.98
C VAL A 261 4.22 1.27 27.17
N THR A 262 5.49 0.92 27.04
CA THR A 262 6.44 1.63 26.19
C THR A 262 6.06 1.50 24.72
N LEU A 263 5.72 0.30 24.27
CA LEU A 263 5.25 0.08 22.88
C LEU A 263 3.98 0.89 22.57
N ALA A 264 3.05 1.02 23.51
CA ALA A 264 1.82 1.79 23.33
C ALA A 264 2.06 3.30 23.12
N ARG A 265 3.27 3.81 23.41
CA ARG A 265 3.62 5.21 23.10
C ARG A 265 3.56 5.52 21.61
N LEU A 266 3.75 4.53 20.74
CA LEU A 266 3.53 4.67 19.29
C LEU A 266 2.17 5.32 18.96
N TRP A 267 1.15 4.97 19.74
CA TRP A 267 -0.24 5.36 19.51
C TRP A 267 -0.73 6.50 20.41
N ASN A 268 0.01 6.80 21.47
CA ASN A 268 -0.36 7.81 22.48
C ASN A 268 0.41 9.12 22.31
N ASP A 269 1.55 9.11 21.62
CA ASP A 269 2.42 10.27 21.45
C ASP A 269 2.73 10.53 19.97
N PRO A 270 2.31 11.68 19.42
CA PRO A 270 2.59 12.02 18.02
C PRO A 270 4.09 12.02 17.65
N LYS A 271 4.97 12.27 18.64
CA LYS A 271 6.42 12.29 18.44
C LYS A 271 7.04 10.90 18.49
N ALA A 272 6.27 9.88 18.89
CA ALA A 272 6.76 8.52 19.01
C ALA A 272 6.73 7.70 17.71
N LEU A 273 6.16 8.23 16.62
CA LEU A 273 6.26 7.53 15.34
C LEU A 273 7.72 7.36 14.93
N PRO A 274 8.16 6.13 14.60
CA PRO A 274 9.56 5.87 14.32
C PRO A 274 9.94 6.31 12.90
N THR A 275 11.19 6.72 12.75
CA THR A 275 11.84 6.92 11.46
C THR A 275 12.23 5.58 10.82
N PRO A 276 12.54 5.53 9.50
CA PRO A 276 13.01 4.31 8.85
C PRO A 276 14.19 3.63 9.56
N ASN A 277 15.18 4.41 9.99
CA ASN A 277 16.36 3.88 10.70
C ASN A 277 16.02 3.32 12.09
N GLU A 278 15.01 3.87 12.74
CA GLU A 278 14.56 3.40 14.05
C GLU A 278 13.75 2.12 13.95
N VAL A 279 13.02 1.93 12.86
CA VAL A 279 12.34 0.65 12.59
C VAL A 279 13.36 -0.46 12.44
N ASP A 280 14.48 -0.19 11.77
CA ASP A 280 15.57 -1.16 11.61
C ASP A 280 16.41 -1.36 12.88
N ALA A 281 16.36 -0.40 13.81
CA ALA A 281 17.11 -0.42 15.04
C ALA A 281 16.24 0.05 16.24
N PRO A 282 15.38 -0.83 16.79
CA PRO A 282 14.41 -0.48 17.86
C PRO A 282 15.02 0.21 19.08
N GLY A 283 16.29 -0.08 19.36
CA GLY A 283 17.05 0.60 20.44
C GLY A 283 17.23 2.10 20.21
N LEU A 284 17.32 2.56 18.95
CA LEU A 284 17.40 3.99 18.65
C LEU A 284 16.06 4.68 18.93
N TRP A 285 14.94 4.03 18.57
CA TRP A 285 13.61 4.52 18.89
C TRP A 285 13.41 4.66 20.39
N LEU A 286 13.74 3.63 21.17
CA LEU A 286 13.68 3.65 22.65
C LEU A 286 14.53 4.78 23.24
N ALA A 287 15.77 4.93 22.78
CA ALA A 287 16.63 5.99 23.24
C ALA A 287 16.05 7.38 22.95
N ARG A 288 15.44 7.58 21.77
CA ARG A 288 14.85 8.88 21.41
C ARG A 288 13.62 9.22 22.22
N ILE A 289 12.70 8.26 22.41
CA ILE A 289 11.45 8.54 23.15
C ILE A 289 11.67 8.75 24.64
N ASP A 290 12.82 8.31 25.20
CA ASP A 290 13.19 8.50 26.61
C ASP A 290 14.03 9.77 26.85
N LEU A 291 14.46 10.46 25.78
CA LEU A 291 15.15 11.73 25.93
C LEU A 291 14.18 12.78 26.51
N PRO A 292 14.57 13.47 27.59
CA PRO A 292 13.78 14.59 28.09
C PRO A 292 13.68 15.68 27.02
N GLU A 293 12.49 16.26 26.86
CA GLU A 293 12.32 17.43 25.99
C GLU A 293 13.28 18.52 26.48
N LEU A 294 14.25 18.87 25.64
CA LEU A 294 15.04 20.08 25.86
C LEU A 294 14.09 21.25 25.62
N ASP A 295 13.66 21.89 26.70
CA ASP A 295 12.94 23.16 26.65
C ASP A 295 13.71 24.09 25.70
N GLN A 296 13.16 24.33 24.53
CA GLN A 296 13.64 25.40 23.67
C GLN A 296 13.11 26.71 24.28
N GLY A 297 13.96 27.28 25.15
CA GLY A 297 13.73 28.59 25.75
C GLY A 297 13.74 29.72 24.72
#